data_6cfdc9a6ec6683ff5d999321ceacd785
#
_entry.id   6cfdc9a6ec6683ff5d999321ceacd785
#
_cell.length_a   1.000
_cell.length_b   1.000
_cell.length_c   1.000
_cell.angle_alpha   90.00
_cell.angle_beta   90.00
_cell.angle_gamma   90.00
#
_symmetry.space_group_name_H-M   'P 1'
#
loop_
_entity.id
_entity.type
_entity.pdbx_description
1 polymer ?
#
loop_
_entity_poly.entity_id
_entity_poly.type
_entity_poly.pdbx_seq_one_letter_code
_entity_poly.pdbx_strand_id
1 'polypeptide(L)'
;MIIRKGQARAKNRDDANFGAMETASFSDTAGITQYGAYLQTLAPGAKSSTRHWHEKEDEFLFVVSGEVTVVENDGKHVLQPGDAACWPAGVPNAHHVLNESAAPCAYVIVGTRLTHD
;
A
#
# COMPACT_ATOMS: atom_id res chain seq x y z
N MET A 1 -14.19 12.29 13.06
CA MET A 1 -14.97 11.87 11.87
C MET A 1 -14.93 10.35 11.75
N ILE A 2 -16.03 9.75 11.38
CA ILE A 2 -16.14 8.31 11.20
C ILE A 2 -16.34 8.01 9.70
N ILE A 3 -15.58 7.07 9.19
CA ILE A 3 -15.73 6.60 7.80
C ILE A 3 -16.13 5.12 7.88
N ARG A 4 -17.35 4.82 7.44
CA ARG A 4 -17.86 3.45 7.40
C ARG A 4 -17.32 2.74 6.16
N LYS A 5 -17.33 1.40 6.20
CA LYS A 5 -16.91 0.57 5.06
C LYS A 5 -17.64 1.01 3.78
N GLY A 6 -16.90 1.21 2.71
CA GLY A 6 -17.42 1.62 1.42
C GLY A 6 -17.65 3.12 1.24
N GLN A 7 -17.42 3.93 2.27
CA GLN A 7 -17.65 5.38 2.23
C GLN A 7 -16.38 6.20 1.99
N ALA A 8 -15.21 5.59 2.05
CA ALA A 8 -13.97 6.28 1.72
C ALA A 8 -13.91 6.56 0.22
N ARG A 9 -13.30 7.69 -0.13
CA ARG A 9 -13.07 8.02 -1.53
C ARG A 9 -12.29 6.88 -2.20
N ALA A 10 -12.83 6.37 -3.29
CA ALA A 10 -12.22 5.30 -4.05
C ALA A 10 -11.33 5.86 -5.16
N LYS A 11 -10.19 5.21 -5.36
CA LYS A 11 -9.29 5.48 -6.46
C LYS A 11 -8.84 4.13 -7.02
N ASN A 12 -9.38 3.76 -8.16
CA ASN A 12 -9.18 2.44 -8.74
C ASN A 12 -8.31 2.52 -9.98
N ARG A 13 -7.52 1.49 -10.20
CA ARG A 13 -6.66 1.36 -11.35
C ARG A 13 -6.77 -0.07 -11.90
N ASP A 14 -6.85 -0.21 -13.21
CA ASP A 14 -6.79 -1.50 -13.89
C ASP A 14 -6.08 -1.29 -15.22
N ASP A 15 -4.81 -1.64 -15.28
CA ASP A 15 -4.02 -1.50 -16.49
C ASP A 15 -3.20 -2.76 -16.78
N ALA A 16 -2.68 -2.85 -18.02
CA ALA A 16 -1.97 -4.04 -18.49
C ALA A 16 -0.61 -4.24 -17.80
N ASN A 17 0.00 -3.17 -17.28
CA ASN A 17 1.34 -3.24 -16.67
C ASN A 17 1.28 -3.67 -15.22
N PHE A 18 0.31 -3.15 -14.45
CA PHE A 18 0.24 -3.34 -13.01
C PHE A 18 -0.95 -4.16 -12.53
N GLY A 19 -1.94 -4.42 -13.40
CA GLY A 19 -3.15 -5.14 -13.02
C GLY A 19 -4.13 -4.26 -12.25
N ALA A 20 -5.13 -4.89 -11.61
CA ALA A 20 -6.21 -4.20 -10.94
C ALA A 20 -5.88 -3.94 -9.47
N MET A 21 -6.05 -2.69 -9.04
CA MET A 21 -5.91 -2.28 -7.65
C MET A 21 -7.05 -1.33 -7.29
N GLU A 22 -7.72 -1.63 -6.18
CA GLU A 22 -8.69 -0.73 -5.56
C GLU A 22 -8.05 -0.02 -4.39
N THR A 23 -8.23 1.28 -4.29
CA THR A 23 -7.72 2.07 -3.17
C THR A 23 -8.86 2.81 -2.51
N ALA A 24 -9.04 2.59 -1.20
CA ALA A 24 -9.91 3.41 -0.36
C ALA A 24 -9.03 4.41 0.38
N SER A 25 -9.21 5.70 0.10
CA SER A 25 -8.37 6.75 0.68
C SER A 25 -9.04 7.37 1.90
N PHE A 26 -8.57 6.98 3.08
CA PHE A 26 -9.08 7.53 4.35
C PHE A 26 -8.55 8.95 4.57
N SER A 27 -7.28 9.18 4.29
CA SER A 27 -6.66 10.49 4.47
C SER A 27 -7.29 11.56 3.59
N ASP A 28 -7.54 11.26 2.31
CA ASP A 28 -8.18 12.23 1.42
C ASP A 28 -9.64 12.48 1.82
N THR A 29 -10.36 11.44 2.21
CA THR A 29 -11.75 11.57 2.67
C THR A 29 -11.86 12.44 3.92
N ALA A 30 -10.93 12.27 4.88
CA ALA A 30 -10.97 12.98 6.16
C ALA A 30 -10.24 14.33 6.15
N GLY A 31 -9.50 14.66 5.08
CA GLY A 31 -8.70 15.87 5.03
C GLY A 31 -7.44 15.82 5.87
N ILE A 32 -6.89 14.62 6.09
CA ILE A 32 -5.61 14.44 6.77
C ILE A 32 -4.50 14.83 5.79
N THR A 33 -3.56 15.68 6.23
CA THR A 33 -2.54 16.24 5.35
C THR A 33 -1.11 15.81 5.69
N GLN A 34 -0.83 15.40 6.92
CA GLN A 34 0.54 15.08 7.35
C GLN A 34 0.99 13.68 6.92
N TYR A 35 0.04 12.81 6.62
CA TYR A 35 0.32 11.47 6.11
C TYR A 35 -0.80 11.00 5.19
N GLY A 36 -0.49 10.03 4.34
CA GLY A 36 -1.47 9.29 3.57
C GLY A 36 -1.82 8.00 4.28
N ALA A 37 -3.09 7.63 4.30
CA ALA A 37 -3.57 6.37 4.86
C ALA A 37 -4.60 5.76 3.93
N TYR A 38 -4.30 4.56 3.43
CA TYR A 38 -5.07 3.90 2.39
C TYR A 38 -5.27 2.43 2.71
N LEU A 39 -6.43 1.89 2.29
CA LEU A 39 -6.62 0.45 2.17
C LEU A 39 -6.52 0.11 0.69
N GLN A 40 -5.56 -0.72 0.33
CA GLN A 40 -5.36 -1.15 -1.05
C GLN A 40 -5.68 -2.63 -1.19
N THR A 41 -6.42 -2.97 -2.24
CA THR A 41 -6.78 -4.35 -2.56
C THR A 41 -6.23 -4.68 -3.94
N LEU A 42 -5.37 -5.69 -4.01
CA LEU A 42 -4.79 -6.16 -5.27
C LEU A 42 -5.50 -7.42 -5.75
N ALA A 43 -5.92 -7.40 -7.00
CA ALA A 43 -6.38 -8.61 -7.67
C ALA A 43 -5.22 -9.60 -7.87
N PRO A 44 -5.50 -10.89 -8.06
CA PRO A 44 -4.47 -11.86 -8.40
C PRO A 44 -3.63 -11.41 -9.60
N GLY A 45 -2.32 -11.48 -9.49
CA GLY A 45 -1.37 -11.05 -10.51
C GLY A 45 -1.06 -9.54 -10.53
N ALA A 46 -1.76 -8.75 -9.75
CA ALA A 46 -1.53 -7.30 -9.71
C ALA A 46 -0.33 -6.92 -8.84
N LYS A 47 0.23 -5.74 -9.10
CA LYS A 47 1.30 -5.17 -8.30
C LYS A 47 1.03 -3.69 -8.02
N SER A 48 1.55 -3.20 -6.90
CA SER A 48 1.27 -1.84 -6.44
C SER A 48 1.93 -0.78 -7.32
N SER A 49 3.17 -1.01 -7.71
CA SER A 49 3.99 -0.03 -8.44
C SER A 49 5.28 -0.70 -8.91
N THR A 50 6.17 0.06 -9.52
CA THR A 50 7.58 -0.31 -9.66
C THR A 50 8.25 -0.22 -8.29
N ARG A 51 9.39 -0.93 -8.14
CA ARG A 51 10.17 -0.84 -6.89
C ARG A 51 10.73 0.56 -6.71
N HIS A 52 10.58 1.10 -5.49
CA HIS A 52 11.06 2.45 -5.14
C HIS A 52 11.32 2.54 -3.64
N TRP A 53 12.04 3.59 -3.23
CA TRP A 53 12.25 3.93 -1.82
C TRP A 53 12.17 5.45 -1.68
N HIS A 54 11.93 5.92 -0.46
CA HIS A 54 11.74 7.34 -0.18
C HIS A 54 12.86 7.89 0.68
N GLU A 55 13.44 9.01 0.28
CA GLU A 55 14.49 9.67 1.05
C GLU A 55 13.98 10.33 2.33
N LYS A 56 12.78 10.89 2.28
CA LYS A 56 12.26 11.78 3.33
C LYS A 56 10.91 11.36 3.91
N GLU A 57 10.37 10.24 3.48
CA GLU A 57 9.05 9.77 3.91
C GLU A 57 9.16 8.37 4.49
N ASP A 58 8.59 8.21 5.68
CA ASP A 58 8.39 6.88 6.26
C ASP A 58 7.21 6.19 5.59
N GLU A 59 7.26 4.87 5.48
CA GLU A 59 6.17 4.08 4.93
C GLU A 59 5.95 2.84 5.78
N PHE A 60 4.68 2.52 6.02
CA PHE A 60 4.24 1.39 6.83
C PHE A 60 3.14 0.64 6.10
N LEU A 61 3.23 -0.69 6.10
CA LEU A 61 2.23 -1.57 5.52
C LEU A 61 1.80 -2.61 6.54
N PHE A 62 0.48 -2.85 6.62
CA PHE A 62 -0.09 -3.87 7.51
C PHE A 62 -1.06 -4.73 6.71
N VAL A 63 -0.87 -6.05 6.73
CA VAL A 63 -1.70 -6.98 5.96
C VAL A 63 -3.02 -7.22 6.69
N VAL A 64 -4.13 -6.98 5.98
CA VAL A 64 -5.49 -7.14 6.51
C VAL A 64 -6.09 -8.47 6.11
N SER A 65 -5.96 -8.86 4.83
CA SER A 65 -6.56 -10.11 4.32
C SER A 65 -5.76 -10.65 3.14
N GLY A 66 -5.88 -11.94 2.92
CA GLY A 66 -5.20 -12.62 1.84
C GLY A 66 -3.70 -12.76 2.07
N GLU A 67 -2.98 -13.09 1.00
CA GLU A 67 -1.54 -13.28 1.02
C GLU A 67 -0.87 -12.17 0.21
N VAL A 68 -0.01 -11.41 0.86
CA VAL A 68 0.67 -10.24 0.27
C VAL A 68 2.14 -10.58 0.10
N THR A 69 2.69 -10.40 -1.10
CA THR A 69 4.12 -10.57 -1.35
C THR A 69 4.78 -9.20 -1.42
N VAL A 70 5.73 -8.96 -0.54
CA VAL A 70 6.56 -7.74 -0.55
C VAL A 70 7.92 -8.09 -1.13
N VAL A 71 8.33 -7.34 -2.15
CA VAL A 71 9.66 -7.48 -2.75
C VAL A 71 10.53 -6.35 -2.23
N GLU A 72 11.67 -6.73 -1.65
CA GLU A 72 12.68 -5.81 -1.15
C GLU A 72 14.02 -6.09 -1.83
N ASN A 73 15.09 -5.39 -1.44
CA ASN A 73 16.43 -5.61 -2.01
C ASN A 73 16.93 -7.04 -1.79
N ASP A 74 16.55 -7.67 -0.69
CA ASP A 74 16.98 -9.04 -0.34
C ASP A 74 16.10 -10.15 -0.96
N GLY A 75 15.01 -9.78 -1.65
CA GLY A 75 14.14 -10.73 -2.31
C GLY A 75 12.67 -10.62 -1.90
N LYS A 76 11.91 -11.69 -2.12
CA LYS A 76 10.48 -11.75 -1.86
C LYS A 76 10.20 -12.24 -0.45
N HIS A 77 9.19 -11.59 0.19
CA HIS A 77 8.68 -11.97 1.49
C HIS A 77 7.17 -12.15 1.38
N VAL A 78 6.68 -13.33 1.75
CA VAL A 78 5.25 -13.62 1.75
C VAL A 78 4.68 -13.29 3.12
N LEU A 79 3.75 -12.35 3.17
CA LEU A 79 3.14 -11.86 4.40
C LEU A 79 1.70 -12.36 4.52
N GLN A 80 1.31 -12.69 5.76
CA GLN A 80 -0.03 -13.13 6.13
C GLN A 80 -0.74 -12.03 6.91
N PRO A 81 -2.09 -12.10 7.07
CA PRO A 81 -2.81 -11.11 7.88
C PRO A 81 -2.19 -10.95 9.27
N GLY A 82 -1.96 -9.69 9.66
CA GLY A 82 -1.29 -9.34 10.91
C GLY A 82 0.21 -9.06 10.78
N ASP A 83 0.82 -9.44 9.66
CA ASP A 83 2.22 -9.11 9.39
C ASP A 83 2.35 -7.66 8.90
N ALA A 84 3.49 -7.06 9.14
CA ALA A 84 3.78 -5.69 8.74
C ALA A 84 5.12 -5.58 8.02
N ALA A 85 5.22 -4.58 7.16
CA ALA A 85 6.48 -4.16 6.54
C ALA A 85 6.67 -2.66 6.78
N CYS A 86 7.88 -2.26 7.12
CA CYS A 86 8.19 -0.89 7.51
C CYS A 86 9.44 -0.39 6.80
N TRP A 87 9.37 0.83 6.27
CA TRP A 87 10.47 1.44 5.55
C TRP A 87 10.72 2.85 6.08
N PRO A 88 11.71 3.01 6.98
CA PRO A 88 12.09 4.34 7.47
C PRO A 88 12.64 5.20 6.34
N ALA A 89 12.39 6.50 6.42
CA ALA A 89 12.91 7.47 5.47
C ALA A 89 14.43 7.38 5.35
N GLY A 90 14.94 7.45 4.13
CA GLY A 90 16.37 7.46 3.85
C GLY A 90 17.02 6.09 3.76
N VAL A 91 16.32 5.02 4.06
CA VAL A 91 16.85 3.66 3.91
C VAL A 91 16.61 3.21 2.46
N PRO A 92 17.68 2.95 1.67
CA PRO A 92 17.57 2.65 0.24
C PRO A 92 17.19 1.18 0.00
N ASN A 93 16.08 0.76 0.58
CA ASN A 93 15.49 -0.57 0.39
C ASN A 93 14.29 -0.45 -0.53
N ALA A 94 14.54 -0.53 -1.85
CA ALA A 94 13.49 -0.39 -2.85
C ALA A 94 12.50 -1.55 -2.76
N HIS A 95 11.22 -1.22 -2.75
CA HIS A 95 10.16 -2.20 -2.52
C HIS A 95 8.94 -1.96 -3.39
N HIS A 96 8.15 -2.99 -3.57
CA HIS A 96 6.79 -2.95 -4.07
C HIS A 96 6.00 -4.16 -3.56
N VAL A 97 4.70 -4.16 -3.84
CA VAL A 97 3.77 -5.20 -3.36
C VAL A 97 3.21 -5.95 -4.55
N LEU A 98 3.20 -7.27 -4.45
CA LEU A 98 2.64 -8.17 -5.46
C LEU A 98 1.55 -9.03 -4.83
N ASN A 99 0.54 -9.39 -5.64
CA ASN A 99 -0.37 -10.48 -5.32
C ASN A 99 -0.06 -11.67 -6.23
N GLU A 100 0.70 -12.61 -5.72
CA GLU A 100 1.04 -13.84 -6.44
C GLU A 100 0.12 -15.02 -6.06
N SER A 101 -0.95 -14.74 -5.31
CA SER A 101 -1.94 -15.74 -4.91
C SER A 101 -3.11 -15.80 -5.89
N ALA A 102 -4.02 -16.75 -5.66
CA ALA A 102 -5.20 -16.96 -6.50
C ALA A 102 -6.43 -16.15 -6.04
N ALA A 103 -6.32 -15.38 -4.96
CA ALA A 103 -7.42 -14.59 -4.39
C ALA A 103 -6.98 -13.15 -4.16
N PRO A 104 -7.93 -12.19 -4.05
CA PRO A 104 -7.57 -10.80 -3.72
C PRO A 104 -6.86 -10.72 -2.38
N CYS A 105 -5.94 -9.75 -2.24
CA CYS A 105 -5.31 -9.45 -0.97
C CYS A 105 -5.44 -7.97 -0.64
N ALA A 106 -5.49 -7.64 0.65
CA ALA A 106 -5.67 -6.28 1.10
C ALA A 106 -4.70 -5.92 2.21
N TYR A 107 -4.23 -4.69 2.19
CA TYR A 107 -3.32 -4.16 3.19
C TYR A 107 -3.58 -2.67 3.41
N VAL A 108 -3.32 -2.22 4.63
CA VAL A 108 -3.30 -0.80 4.95
C VAL A 108 -1.89 -0.29 4.68
N ILE A 109 -1.79 0.84 4.00
CA ILE A 109 -0.52 1.52 3.77
C ILE A 109 -0.61 2.95 4.29
N VAL A 110 0.40 3.34 5.07
CA VAL A 110 0.51 4.68 5.66
C VAL A 110 1.88 5.24 5.33
N GLY A 111 1.91 6.46 4.82
CA GLY A 111 3.16 7.12 4.50
C GLY A 111 3.12 8.59 4.88
N THR A 112 4.21 9.11 5.40
CA THR A 112 4.30 10.54 5.68
C THR A 112 4.24 11.33 4.39
N ARG A 113 3.68 12.51 4.45
CA ARG A 113 3.66 13.47 3.35
C ARG A 113 4.55 14.65 3.70
N LEU A 114 5.40 15.03 2.76
CA LEU A 114 6.10 16.31 2.89
C LEU A 114 5.12 17.41 2.53
N THR A 115 4.87 18.27 3.49
CA THR A 115 4.11 19.50 3.24
C THR A 115 5.11 20.62 2.99
N HIS A 116 4.88 21.36 1.92
CA HIS A 116 5.65 22.56 1.63
C HIS A 116 4.85 23.76 2.07
N ASP A 117 5.43 24.55 2.91
CA ASP A 117 4.81 25.77 3.38
C ASP A 117 5.08 26.91 2.38
#